data_0024c095492b8ba098c72ec2f3c08566
#
_entry.id   0024c095492b8ba098c72ec2f3c08566
#
_cell.length_a   1.000
_cell.length_b   1.000
_cell.length_c   1.000
_cell.angle_alpha   90.00
_cell.angle_beta   90.00
_cell.angle_gamma   90.00
#
_symmetry.space_group_name_H-M   'P 1'
#
loop_
_entity.id
_entity.type
_entity.pdbx_description
1 polymer ?
#
loop_
_entity_poly.entity_id
_entity_poly.type
_entity_poly.pdbx_seq_one_letter_code
_entity_poly.pdbx_strand_id
1 'polypeptide(L)'
;MTFETGGPRGNDIGLLDGLMTNRAMRRYTDEPVADEDIWTCLQAAVQAPSGGNIQPYQFMVVRDPGLRIGLAELYRRGWARYEPAIAPSEFPNDAVREGWERNNRATVHLAENLEHVPVIVLLLMPSIDMTVHDDEGPMPVGPTHASVYPAIQNFMLAARSLGLGTAMTTLHRIYEDDVRELVGIPERYEVLALLPLGHPTGKWGVAPRYRGADKITSWDQFGEKRTP
;
A
#
# COMPACT_ATOMS: atom_id res chain seq x y z
N MET A 1 4.72 26.15 4.71
CA MET A 1 3.34 25.93 4.26
C MET A 1 2.53 25.55 5.48
N THR A 2 1.67 26.43 5.98
CA THR A 2 0.78 26.13 7.12
C THR A 2 -0.31 25.19 6.62
N PHE A 3 -0.45 24.05 7.27
CA PHE A 3 -1.50 23.08 6.99
C PHE A 3 -2.83 23.67 7.52
N GLU A 4 -3.63 24.21 6.64
CA GLU A 4 -5.04 24.41 6.95
C GLU A 4 -5.73 23.05 6.76
N THR A 5 -6.11 22.41 7.86
CA THR A 5 -7.05 21.30 7.81
C THR A 5 -8.33 21.88 7.21
N GLY A 6 -8.51 21.71 5.91
CA GLY A 6 -9.77 22.05 5.24
C GLY A 6 -10.90 21.42 6.06
N GLY A 7 -11.95 22.19 6.34
CA GLY A 7 -13.07 21.74 7.14
C GLY A 7 -13.65 20.40 6.65
N PRO A 8 -14.54 19.75 7.42
CA PRO A 8 -14.98 18.38 7.19
C PRO A 8 -15.51 18.21 5.76
N ARG A 9 -14.70 17.60 4.91
CA ARG A 9 -15.13 17.14 3.59
C ARG A 9 -15.78 15.77 3.77
N GLY A 10 -17.08 15.77 3.97
CA GLY A 10 -17.99 14.67 3.65
C GLY A 10 -17.90 13.34 4.40
N ASN A 11 -16.78 12.97 5.02
CA ASN A 11 -16.63 11.70 5.76
C ASN A 11 -15.64 11.88 6.92
N ASP A 12 -16.02 12.69 7.90
CA ASP A 12 -15.24 12.83 9.14
C ASP A 12 -15.35 11.53 9.95
N ILE A 13 -14.50 10.55 9.62
CA ILE A 13 -14.42 9.29 10.37
C ILE A 13 -13.41 9.44 11.50
N GLY A 14 -13.79 8.96 12.69
CA GLY A 14 -12.87 8.87 13.81
C GLY A 14 -11.63 8.03 13.45
N LEU A 15 -10.47 8.33 14.07
CA LEU A 15 -9.21 7.63 13.79
C LEU A 15 -9.34 6.11 13.92
N LEU A 16 -10.00 5.62 14.98
CA LEU A 16 -10.17 4.17 15.19
C LEU A 16 -11.08 3.57 14.14
N ASP A 17 -12.16 4.25 13.73
CA ASP A 17 -13.04 3.78 12.66
C ASP A 17 -12.28 3.72 11.32
N GLY A 18 -11.45 4.71 11.05
CA GLY A 18 -10.55 4.72 9.89
C GLY A 18 -9.63 3.50 9.88
N LEU A 19 -8.93 3.25 10.99
CA LEU A 19 -8.02 2.12 11.14
C LEU A 19 -8.74 0.76 11.00
N MET A 20 -9.90 0.62 11.64
CA MET A 20 -10.66 -0.64 11.63
C MET A 20 -11.32 -0.95 10.30
N THR A 21 -11.66 0.08 9.52
CA THR A 21 -12.40 -0.07 8.26
C THR A 21 -11.55 0.14 7.01
N ASN A 22 -10.29 0.59 7.15
CA ASN A 22 -9.36 0.69 6.03
C ASN A 22 -9.06 -0.71 5.48
N ARG A 23 -9.34 -0.89 4.20
CA ARG A 23 -9.12 -2.17 3.50
C ARG A 23 -8.72 -1.93 2.05
N ALA A 24 -8.04 -2.90 1.44
CA ALA A 24 -7.69 -2.83 0.04
C ALA A 24 -8.94 -2.73 -0.85
N MET A 25 -9.12 -1.59 -1.50
CA MET A 25 -10.12 -1.37 -2.54
C MET A 25 -9.47 -1.62 -3.90
N ARG A 26 -10.14 -2.44 -4.72
CA ARG A 26 -9.60 -2.87 -6.03
C ARG A 26 -10.57 -2.63 -7.19
N ARG A 27 -11.67 -1.92 -6.92
CA ARG A 27 -12.68 -1.53 -7.90
C ARG A 27 -12.96 -0.05 -7.72
N TYR A 28 -12.85 0.69 -8.79
CA TYR A 28 -12.94 2.15 -8.78
C TYR A 28 -13.90 2.61 -9.88
N THR A 29 -14.42 3.82 -9.73
CA THR A 29 -15.04 4.57 -10.81
C THR A 29 -13.94 5.26 -11.62
N ASP A 30 -14.29 5.82 -12.77
CA ASP A 30 -13.44 6.68 -13.58
C ASP A 30 -13.46 8.16 -13.14
N GLU A 31 -14.17 8.47 -12.06
CA GLU A 31 -14.28 9.81 -11.50
C GLU A 31 -12.89 10.34 -11.12
N PRO A 32 -12.51 11.55 -11.57
CA PRO A 32 -11.21 12.13 -11.27
C PRO A 32 -11.03 12.39 -9.76
N VAL A 33 -9.81 12.17 -9.28
CA VAL A 33 -9.41 12.56 -7.93
C VAL A 33 -8.87 13.98 -7.96
N ALA A 34 -9.35 14.85 -7.07
CA ALA A 34 -8.90 16.22 -6.96
C ALA A 34 -7.43 16.32 -6.50
N ASP A 35 -6.71 17.29 -7.02
CA ASP A 35 -5.29 17.49 -6.64
C ASP A 35 -5.15 17.80 -5.16
N GLU A 36 -6.09 18.53 -4.58
CA GLU A 36 -6.12 18.85 -3.15
C GLU A 36 -6.23 17.60 -2.26
N ASP A 37 -6.97 16.60 -2.70
CA ASP A 37 -7.11 15.34 -1.98
C ASP A 37 -5.82 14.52 -2.05
N ILE A 38 -5.17 14.50 -3.22
CA ILE A 38 -3.85 13.87 -3.38
C ILE A 38 -2.82 14.55 -2.47
N TRP A 39 -2.76 15.89 -2.47
CA TRP A 39 -1.87 16.64 -1.60
C TRP A 39 -2.14 16.39 -0.11
N THR A 40 -3.39 16.29 0.29
CA THR A 40 -3.78 15.94 1.66
C THR A 40 -3.23 14.57 2.06
N CYS A 41 -3.37 13.57 1.18
CA CYS A 41 -2.79 12.24 1.41
C CYS A 41 -1.26 12.26 1.51
N LEU A 42 -0.59 13.02 0.65
CA LEU A 42 0.87 13.16 0.66
C LEU A 42 1.35 13.87 1.93
N GLN A 43 0.66 14.91 2.38
CA GLN A 43 1.00 15.62 3.61
C GLN A 43 0.81 14.74 4.86
N ALA A 44 -0.24 13.92 4.90
CA ALA A 44 -0.41 12.93 5.95
C ALA A 44 0.70 11.89 5.94
N ALA A 45 1.12 11.45 4.76
CA ALA A 45 2.19 10.48 4.60
C ALA A 45 3.51 10.96 5.21
N VAL A 46 3.90 12.21 4.97
CA VAL A 46 5.17 12.75 5.48
C VAL A 46 5.17 13.01 6.99
N GLN A 47 4.03 12.89 7.68
CA GLN A 47 3.96 12.91 9.15
C GLN A 47 4.32 11.55 9.78
N ALA A 48 4.57 10.53 8.99
CA ALA A 48 4.99 9.23 9.51
C ALA A 48 6.38 9.33 10.17
N PRO A 49 6.59 8.63 11.30
CA PRO A 49 7.91 8.57 11.93
C PRO A 49 8.92 7.89 11.01
N SER A 50 10.15 8.40 11.00
CA SER A 50 11.27 7.78 10.31
C SER A 50 12.52 7.79 11.19
N GLY A 51 13.38 6.79 11.04
CA GLY A 51 14.63 6.68 11.78
C GLY A 51 15.47 7.93 11.60
N GLY A 52 15.89 8.56 12.71
CA GLY A 52 16.64 9.82 12.66
C GLY A 52 15.95 10.96 11.92
N ASN A 53 14.66 10.87 11.65
CA ASN A 53 13.89 11.82 10.82
C ASN A 53 14.46 12.00 9.40
N ILE A 54 15.09 10.96 8.85
CA ILE A 54 15.75 11.01 7.53
C ILE A 54 14.77 11.03 6.36
N GLN A 55 13.50 10.60 6.57
CA GLN A 55 12.43 10.61 5.56
C GLN A 55 12.88 10.03 4.20
N PRO A 56 13.32 8.77 4.13
CA PRO A 56 14.00 8.19 2.96
C PRO A 56 13.03 7.76 1.87
N TYR A 57 11.93 8.45 1.68
CA TYR A 57 10.88 8.08 0.74
C TYR A 57 10.54 9.22 -0.21
N GLN A 58 10.12 8.85 -1.40
CA GLN A 58 9.56 9.78 -2.39
C GLN A 58 8.27 9.18 -2.95
N PHE A 59 7.36 10.06 -3.30
CA PHE A 59 6.10 9.70 -3.95
C PHE A 59 6.13 10.18 -5.39
N MET A 60 5.71 9.32 -6.31
CA MET A 60 5.48 9.68 -7.70
C MET A 60 4.02 9.49 -8.04
N VAL A 61 3.32 10.57 -8.39
CA VAL A 61 1.91 10.55 -8.77
C VAL A 61 1.81 10.46 -10.28
N VAL A 62 1.17 9.40 -10.78
CA VAL A 62 0.99 9.14 -12.21
C VAL A 62 -0.47 9.33 -12.57
N ARG A 63 -0.78 10.34 -13.38
CA ARG A 63 -2.10 10.65 -13.94
C ARG A 63 -2.15 10.52 -15.46
N ASP A 64 -0.99 10.60 -16.11
CA ASP A 64 -0.90 10.45 -17.58
C ASP A 64 -1.49 9.12 -18.03
N PRO A 65 -2.45 9.13 -18.97
CA PRO A 65 -3.11 7.90 -19.43
C PRO A 65 -2.14 6.90 -20.07
N GLY A 66 -1.15 7.37 -20.81
CA GLY A 66 -0.17 6.50 -21.46
C GLY A 66 0.70 5.77 -20.44
N LEU A 67 1.17 6.48 -19.41
CA LEU A 67 1.95 5.87 -18.33
C LEU A 67 1.10 4.91 -17.49
N ARG A 68 -0.18 5.23 -17.23
CA ARG A 68 -1.09 4.31 -16.52
C ARG A 68 -1.32 3.02 -17.29
N ILE A 69 -1.53 3.11 -18.61
CA ILE A 69 -1.66 1.93 -19.49
C ILE A 69 -0.38 1.08 -19.42
N GLY A 70 0.79 1.68 -19.53
CA GLY A 70 2.06 0.96 -19.44
C GLY A 70 2.26 0.27 -18.08
N LEU A 71 1.97 0.97 -16.97
CA LEU A 71 2.02 0.38 -15.63
C LEU A 71 1.02 -0.77 -15.46
N ALA A 72 -0.19 -0.62 -16.02
CA ALA A 72 -1.22 -1.66 -15.97
C ALA A 72 -0.80 -2.91 -16.76
N GLU A 73 -0.15 -2.75 -17.90
CA GLU A 73 0.38 -3.89 -18.66
C GLU A 73 1.47 -4.65 -17.89
N LEU A 74 2.42 -3.93 -17.30
CA LEU A 74 3.46 -4.55 -16.47
C LEU A 74 2.86 -5.25 -15.25
N TYR A 75 1.86 -4.64 -14.62
CA TYR A 75 1.14 -5.24 -13.49
C TYR A 75 0.38 -6.51 -13.90
N ARG A 76 -0.31 -6.50 -15.04
CA ARG A 76 -1.04 -7.64 -15.59
C ARG A 76 -0.11 -8.80 -15.93
N ARG A 77 1.05 -8.52 -16.56
CA ARG A 77 2.08 -9.51 -16.81
C ARG A 77 2.65 -10.10 -15.50
N GLY A 78 2.85 -9.24 -14.49
CA GLY A 78 3.28 -9.67 -13.16
C GLY A 78 2.25 -10.60 -12.50
N TRP A 79 0.98 -10.26 -12.56
CA TRP A 79 -0.11 -11.09 -12.05
C TRP A 79 -0.17 -12.46 -12.74
N ALA A 80 -0.11 -12.50 -14.05
CA ALA A 80 -0.16 -13.75 -14.83
C ALA A 80 0.98 -14.72 -14.47
N ARG A 81 2.14 -14.23 -14.04
CA ARG A 81 3.24 -15.07 -13.53
C ARG A 81 3.05 -15.48 -12.07
N TYR A 82 2.51 -14.57 -11.26
CA TYR A 82 2.42 -14.75 -9.81
C TYR A 82 1.27 -15.64 -9.39
N GLU A 83 0.08 -15.45 -9.97
CA GLU A 83 -1.14 -16.19 -9.58
C GLU A 83 -0.96 -17.72 -9.59
N PRO A 84 -0.43 -18.35 -10.66
CA PRO A 84 -0.24 -19.81 -10.67
C PRO A 84 0.72 -20.32 -9.58
N ALA A 85 1.68 -19.47 -9.19
CA ALA A 85 2.68 -19.86 -8.17
C ALA A 85 2.15 -19.80 -6.73
N ILE A 86 1.07 -19.03 -6.49
CA ILE A 86 0.49 -18.87 -5.15
C ILE A 86 -0.86 -19.56 -4.98
N ALA A 87 -1.44 -20.08 -6.07
CA ALA A 87 -2.72 -20.77 -6.01
C ALA A 87 -2.61 -22.03 -5.11
N PRO A 88 -3.38 -22.13 -4.02
CA PRO A 88 -3.34 -23.31 -3.16
C PRO A 88 -3.82 -24.54 -3.93
N SER A 89 -3.12 -25.66 -3.79
CA SER A 89 -3.57 -26.95 -4.32
C SER A 89 -4.75 -27.51 -3.52
N GLU A 90 -4.81 -27.18 -2.23
CA GLU A 90 -5.86 -27.62 -1.31
C GLU A 90 -6.24 -26.52 -0.32
N PHE A 91 -7.44 -26.57 0.21
CA PHE A 91 -7.94 -25.66 1.22
C PHE A 91 -8.34 -26.41 2.49
N PRO A 92 -8.01 -25.90 3.69
CA PRO A 92 -8.38 -26.53 4.96
C PRO A 92 -9.89 -26.70 5.17
N ASN A 93 -10.69 -25.78 4.60
CA ASN A 93 -12.16 -25.81 4.64
C ASN A 93 -12.75 -24.83 3.61
N ASP A 94 -14.07 -24.91 3.43
CA ASP A 94 -14.80 -24.09 2.47
C ASP A 94 -14.71 -22.59 2.75
N ALA A 95 -14.74 -22.16 4.01
CA ALA A 95 -14.66 -20.73 4.36
C ALA A 95 -13.33 -20.11 3.96
N VAL A 96 -12.23 -20.87 4.10
CA VAL A 96 -10.89 -20.44 3.63
C VAL A 96 -10.86 -20.38 2.11
N ARG A 97 -11.41 -21.37 1.42
CA ARG A 97 -11.53 -21.41 -0.05
C ARG A 97 -12.32 -20.21 -0.57
N GLU A 98 -13.50 -19.97 -0.05
CA GLU A 98 -14.34 -18.83 -0.45
C GLU A 98 -13.68 -17.49 -0.19
N GLY A 99 -12.96 -17.37 0.92
CA GLY A 99 -12.17 -16.18 1.27
C GLY A 99 -11.05 -15.92 0.26
N TRP A 100 -10.31 -16.98 -0.11
CA TRP A 100 -9.25 -16.90 -1.12
C TRP A 100 -9.82 -16.53 -2.50
N GLU A 101 -10.84 -17.24 -2.96
CA GLU A 101 -11.49 -16.99 -4.26
C GLU A 101 -12.03 -15.55 -4.38
N ARG A 102 -12.65 -15.04 -3.30
CA ARG A 102 -13.13 -13.65 -3.27
C ARG A 102 -12.00 -12.65 -3.40
N ASN A 103 -10.88 -12.86 -2.70
CA ASN A 103 -9.70 -12.01 -2.78
C ASN A 103 -9.04 -12.11 -4.16
N ASN A 104 -8.93 -13.34 -4.69
CA ASN A 104 -8.38 -13.59 -6.02
C ASN A 104 -9.18 -12.85 -7.10
N ARG A 105 -10.52 -13.02 -7.12
CA ARG A 105 -11.39 -12.28 -8.07
C ARG A 105 -11.22 -10.75 -7.98
N ALA A 106 -11.00 -10.22 -6.78
CA ALA A 106 -10.77 -8.78 -6.63
C ALA A 106 -9.40 -8.35 -7.17
N THR A 107 -8.37 -9.20 -7.02
CA THR A 107 -7.02 -8.92 -7.55
C THR A 107 -6.98 -9.08 -9.07
N VAL A 108 -7.60 -10.11 -9.62
CA VAL A 108 -7.78 -10.29 -11.07
C VAL A 108 -8.45 -9.05 -11.67
N HIS A 109 -9.54 -8.59 -11.06
CA HIS A 109 -10.22 -7.39 -11.54
C HIS A 109 -9.30 -6.16 -11.56
N LEU A 110 -8.48 -5.95 -10.51
CA LEU A 110 -7.52 -4.85 -10.52
C LEU A 110 -6.48 -5.02 -11.63
N ALA A 111 -5.97 -6.23 -11.84
CA ALA A 111 -4.99 -6.50 -12.88
C ALA A 111 -5.55 -6.25 -14.31
N GLU A 112 -6.83 -6.51 -14.51
CA GLU A 112 -7.51 -6.30 -15.77
C GLU A 112 -7.96 -4.86 -16.01
N ASN A 113 -8.03 -4.02 -14.97
CA ASN A 113 -8.63 -2.69 -15.03
C ASN A 113 -7.75 -1.59 -14.41
N LEU A 114 -6.47 -1.82 -14.16
CA LEU A 114 -5.61 -0.84 -13.50
C LEU A 114 -5.45 0.44 -14.33
N GLU A 115 -5.48 0.36 -15.65
CA GLU A 115 -5.43 1.52 -16.55
C GLU A 115 -6.60 2.50 -16.38
N HIS A 116 -7.75 2.02 -15.88
CA HIS A 116 -8.95 2.83 -15.66
C HIS A 116 -8.94 3.54 -14.29
N VAL A 117 -8.01 3.19 -13.40
CA VAL A 117 -7.88 3.90 -12.12
C VAL A 117 -7.38 5.32 -12.38
N PRO A 118 -8.03 6.37 -11.84
CA PRO A 118 -7.70 7.75 -12.19
C PRO A 118 -6.29 8.18 -11.80
N VAL A 119 -5.74 7.59 -10.73
CA VAL A 119 -4.39 7.93 -10.21
C VAL A 119 -3.66 6.66 -9.77
N ILE A 120 -2.40 6.54 -10.15
CA ILE A 120 -1.48 5.56 -9.59
C ILE A 120 -0.38 6.31 -8.83
N VAL A 121 -0.12 5.92 -7.58
CA VAL A 121 0.97 6.48 -6.79
C VAL A 121 2.04 5.41 -6.59
N LEU A 122 3.27 5.72 -7.00
CA LEU A 122 4.43 4.88 -6.74
C LEU A 122 5.17 5.42 -5.52
N LEU A 123 5.57 4.53 -4.63
CA LEU A 123 6.40 4.86 -3.50
C LEU A 123 7.83 4.38 -3.76
N LEU A 124 8.76 5.31 -3.69
CA LEU A 124 10.16 5.11 -4.01
C LEU A 124 11.00 5.27 -2.75
N MET A 125 12.09 4.54 -2.70
CA MET A 125 13.12 4.73 -1.69
C MET A 125 14.50 4.64 -2.34
N PRO A 126 15.47 5.50 -1.98
CA PRO A 126 16.86 5.29 -2.39
C PRO A 126 17.38 3.94 -1.89
N SER A 127 18.11 3.22 -2.73
CA SER A 127 18.84 2.03 -2.30
C SER A 127 19.98 2.45 -1.37
N ILE A 128 19.75 2.30 -0.06
CA ILE A 128 20.68 2.75 0.99
C ILE A 128 21.14 1.51 1.77
N ASP A 129 22.45 1.33 1.86
CA ASP A 129 23.03 0.44 2.86
C ASP A 129 23.07 1.18 4.22
N MET A 130 22.33 0.64 5.20
CA MET A 130 22.26 1.17 6.57
C MET A 130 23.17 0.41 7.54
N THR A 131 24.13 -0.37 7.05
CA THR A 131 25.09 -1.03 7.90
C THR A 131 26.11 0.00 8.41
N VAL A 132 26.10 0.26 9.72
CA VAL A 132 27.10 1.08 10.39
C VAL A 132 28.19 0.17 10.93
N HIS A 133 29.42 0.64 10.99
CA HIS A 133 30.55 -0.12 11.50
C HIS A 133 31.25 0.64 12.63
N ASP A 134 31.72 -0.09 13.63
CA ASP A 134 32.63 0.38 14.66
C ASP A 134 33.77 -0.63 14.89
N ASP A 135 34.51 -0.48 15.98
CA ASP A 135 35.64 -1.36 16.30
C ASP A 135 35.22 -2.80 16.64
N GLU A 136 33.95 -3.02 16.98
CA GLU A 136 33.38 -4.37 17.26
C GLU A 136 32.84 -5.05 15.99
N GLY A 137 32.71 -4.30 14.88
CA GLY A 137 32.25 -4.81 13.59
C GLY A 137 30.99 -4.16 13.03
N PRO A 138 30.28 -4.84 12.10
CA PRO A 138 29.10 -4.27 11.48
C PRO A 138 27.89 -4.27 12.43
N MET A 139 27.22 -3.13 12.49
CA MET A 139 25.97 -2.94 13.23
C MET A 139 24.78 -2.87 12.25
N PRO A 140 24.06 -3.97 11.98
CA PRO A 140 22.86 -3.92 11.15
C PRO A 140 21.74 -3.23 11.93
N VAL A 141 21.40 -1.99 11.57
CA VAL A 141 20.39 -1.17 12.26
C VAL A 141 18.96 -1.39 11.75
N GLY A 142 18.67 -2.59 11.27
CA GLY A 142 17.33 -3.04 10.92
C GLY A 142 16.92 -2.81 9.47
N PRO A 143 15.68 -3.14 9.12
CA PRO A 143 15.23 -3.00 7.75
C PRO A 143 15.04 -1.54 7.38
N THR A 144 15.69 -1.09 6.34
CA THR A 144 15.62 0.29 5.81
C THR A 144 14.18 0.70 5.49
N HIS A 145 13.36 -0.27 5.06
CA HIS A 145 11.95 -0.06 4.71
C HIS A 145 11.04 0.27 5.91
N ALA A 146 11.50 0.11 7.16
CA ALA A 146 10.70 0.38 8.35
C ALA A 146 10.20 1.83 8.42
N SER A 147 10.95 2.80 7.85
CA SER A 147 10.55 4.20 7.78
C SER A 147 9.58 4.51 6.62
N VAL A 148 9.41 3.60 5.67
CA VAL A 148 8.65 3.84 4.44
C VAL A 148 7.21 3.35 4.59
N TYR A 149 6.99 2.14 5.12
CA TYR A 149 5.65 1.58 5.27
C TYR A 149 4.71 2.39 6.18
N PRO A 150 5.18 3.04 7.27
CA PRO A 150 4.33 3.98 8.02
C PRO A 150 3.81 5.14 7.17
N ALA A 151 4.63 5.68 6.26
CA ALA A 151 4.19 6.74 5.34
C ALA A 151 3.12 6.24 4.36
N ILE A 152 3.25 5.02 3.84
CA ILE A 152 2.21 4.39 3.03
C ILE A 152 0.91 4.26 3.83
N GLN A 153 0.98 3.77 5.06
CA GLN A 153 -0.20 3.59 5.89
C GLN A 153 -0.90 4.92 6.19
N ASN A 154 -0.15 5.98 6.49
CA ASN A 154 -0.71 7.31 6.68
C ASN A 154 -1.39 7.83 5.41
N PHE A 155 -0.76 7.67 4.23
CA PHE A 155 -1.37 7.98 2.93
C PHE A 155 -2.71 7.28 2.76
N MET A 156 -2.75 5.96 2.99
CA MET A 156 -3.95 5.14 2.81
C MET A 156 -5.07 5.52 3.80
N LEU A 157 -4.73 5.88 5.04
CA LEU A 157 -5.69 6.33 6.05
C LEU A 157 -6.25 7.71 5.70
N ALA A 158 -5.42 8.62 5.22
CA ALA A 158 -5.87 9.93 4.73
C ALA A 158 -6.80 9.77 3.52
N ALA A 159 -6.44 8.93 2.55
CA ALA A 159 -7.32 8.60 1.44
C ALA A 159 -8.68 8.05 1.93
N ARG A 160 -8.65 7.13 2.92
CA ARG A 160 -9.86 6.59 3.54
C ARG A 160 -10.73 7.67 4.19
N SER A 161 -10.14 8.65 4.87
CA SER A 161 -10.88 9.77 5.49
C SER A 161 -11.54 10.69 4.47
N LEU A 162 -10.98 10.76 3.26
CA LEU A 162 -11.53 11.51 2.13
C LEU A 162 -12.53 10.69 1.29
N GLY A 163 -12.83 9.45 1.69
CA GLY A 163 -13.71 8.56 0.92
C GLY A 163 -13.04 7.90 -0.28
N LEU A 164 -11.72 8.10 -0.44
CA LEU A 164 -10.94 7.50 -1.51
C LEU A 164 -10.45 6.10 -1.15
N GLY A 165 -10.45 5.21 -2.12
CA GLY A 165 -9.96 3.85 -2.00
C GLY A 165 -8.51 3.70 -2.45
N THR A 166 -7.79 2.82 -1.78
CA THR A 166 -6.42 2.44 -2.12
C THR A 166 -6.22 0.93 -1.97
N ALA A 167 -5.19 0.41 -2.64
CA ALA A 167 -4.72 -0.96 -2.43
C ALA A 167 -3.20 -1.01 -2.61
N MET A 168 -2.45 -1.23 -1.54
CA MET A 168 -1.00 -1.41 -1.65
C MET A 168 -0.70 -2.74 -2.35
N THR A 169 0.12 -2.68 -3.39
CA THR A 169 0.59 -3.86 -4.14
C THR A 169 2.07 -3.74 -4.49
N THR A 170 2.71 -4.90 -4.68
CA THR A 170 4.15 -5.02 -5.01
C THR A 170 4.38 -5.86 -6.26
N LEU A 171 3.35 -6.24 -7.00
CA LEU A 171 3.46 -7.09 -8.20
C LEU A 171 4.27 -6.45 -9.34
N HIS A 172 4.28 -5.13 -9.41
CA HIS A 172 5.11 -4.36 -10.35
C HIS A 172 6.62 -4.66 -10.17
N ARG A 173 7.04 -5.09 -8.98
CA ARG A 173 8.45 -5.43 -8.70
C ARG A 173 8.96 -6.64 -9.50
N ILE A 174 8.08 -7.48 -10.05
CA ILE A 174 8.46 -8.58 -10.95
C ILE A 174 9.11 -8.02 -12.23
N TYR A 175 8.74 -6.79 -12.60
CA TYR A 175 9.26 -6.04 -13.75
C TYR A 175 9.69 -4.63 -13.32
N GLU A 176 10.42 -4.53 -12.19
CA GLU A 176 10.77 -3.24 -11.60
C GLU A 176 11.64 -2.38 -12.51
N ASP A 177 12.54 -2.99 -13.27
CA ASP A 177 13.38 -2.28 -14.25
C ASP A 177 12.54 -1.67 -15.37
N ASP A 178 11.60 -2.45 -15.94
CA ASP A 178 10.65 -1.95 -16.97
C ASP A 178 9.78 -0.81 -16.39
N VAL A 179 9.37 -0.90 -15.12
CA VAL A 179 8.63 0.19 -14.44
C VAL A 179 9.48 1.43 -14.33
N ARG A 180 10.75 1.32 -13.87
CA ARG A 180 11.65 2.46 -13.76
C ARG A 180 11.88 3.13 -15.11
N GLU A 181 12.13 2.36 -16.16
CA GLU A 181 12.33 2.87 -17.51
C GLU A 181 11.09 3.61 -18.02
N LEU A 182 9.90 3.00 -17.86
CA LEU A 182 8.63 3.57 -18.32
C LEU A 182 8.34 4.95 -17.73
N VAL A 183 8.59 5.14 -16.42
CA VAL A 183 8.24 6.38 -15.73
C VAL A 183 9.46 7.26 -15.41
N GLY A 184 10.64 6.91 -15.90
CA GLY A 184 11.87 7.71 -15.75
C GLY A 184 12.44 7.73 -14.34
N ILE A 185 12.29 6.66 -13.55
CA ILE A 185 12.88 6.56 -12.21
C ILE A 185 14.33 6.13 -12.31
N PRO A 186 15.28 6.89 -11.70
CA PRO A 186 16.68 6.51 -11.70
C PRO A 186 16.94 5.16 -10.99
N GLU A 187 17.93 4.39 -11.47
CA GLU A 187 18.28 3.05 -10.96
C GLU A 187 18.58 3.03 -9.46
N ARG A 188 19.07 4.14 -8.91
CA ARG A 188 19.35 4.27 -7.47
C ARG A 188 18.10 4.25 -6.57
N TYR A 189 16.89 4.17 -7.14
CA TYR A 189 15.64 4.05 -6.39
C TYR A 189 15.01 2.69 -6.59
N GLU A 190 14.55 2.09 -5.49
CA GLU A 190 13.62 0.99 -5.50
C GLU A 190 12.19 1.50 -5.58
N VAL A 191 11.33 0.77 -6.32
CA VAL A 191 9.88 1.03 -6.35
C VAL A 191 9.20 0.09 -5.36
N LEU A 192 9.01 0.53 -4.13
CA LEU A 192 8.58 -0.33 -3.03
C LEU A 192 7.11 -0.70 -3.07
N ALA A 193 6.27 0.21 -3.54
CA ALA A 193 4.83 -0.03 -3.62
C ALA A 193 4.20 0.72 -4.78
N LEU A 194 3.12 0.16 -5.29
CA LEU A 194 2.17 0.77 -6.21
C LEU A 194 0.82 0.86 -5.50
N LEU A 195 0.24 2.06 -5.51
CA LEU A 195 -1.05 2.36 -4.89
C LEU A 195 -2.00 2.91 -5.96
N PRO A 196 -2.98 2.14 -6.45
CA PRO A 196 -4.12 2.73 -7.13
C PRO A 196 -4.89 3.62 -6.15
N LEU A 197 -5.33 4.79 -6.61
CA LEU A 197 -6.09 5.77 -5.85
C LEU A 197 -7.28 6.25 -6.68
N GLY A 198 -8.48 6.18 -6.11
CA GLY A 198 -9.71 6.58 -6.79
C GLY A 198 -10.95 6.41 -5.91
N HIS A 199 -12.13 6.73 -6.47
CA HIS A 199 -13.41 6.58 -5.81
C HIS A 199 -13.84 5.10 -5.85
N PRO A 200 -13.91 4.40 -4.69
CA PRO A 200 -14.17 2.97 -4.68
C PRO A 200 -15.66 2.66 -4.91
N THR A 201 -15.95 1.63 -5.68
CA THR A 201 -17.33 1.10 -5.82
C THR A 201 -17.68 0.10 -4.72
N GLY A 202 -16.69 -0.35 -3.94
CA GLY A 202 -16.87 -1.29 -2.83
C GLY A 202 -17.35 -0.62 -1.53
N LYS A 203 -17.92 -1.42 -0.64
CA LYS A 203 -18.33 -0.94 0.68
C LYS A 203 -17.17 -0.98 1.66
N TRP A 204 -17.07 0.06 2.48
CA TRP A 204 -16.21 0.06 3.65
C TRP A 204 -16.73 -0.91 4.73
N GLY A 205 -15.86 -1.35 5.60
CA GLY A 205 -16.21 -2.23 6.71
C GLY A 205 -15.02 -3.00 7.23
N VAL A 206 -15.18 -3.59 8.40
CA VAL A 206 -14.15 -4.40 9.05
C VAL A 206 -13.87 -5.65 8.21
N ALA A 207 -12.62 -5.81 7.79
CA ALA A 207 -12.21 -7.01 7.08
C ALA A 207 -12.07 -8.19 8.05
N PRO A 208 -12.55 -9.40 7.70
CA PRO A 208 -12.32 -10.57 8.54
C PRO A 208 -10.83 -10.85 8.66
N ARG A 209 -10.38 -11.24 9.86
CA ARG A 209 -9.02 -11.64 10.17
C ARG A 209 -9.00 -13.08 10.63
N TYR A 210 -8.06 -13.87 10.11
CA TYR A 210 -7.92 -15.29 10.50
C TYR A 210 -7.44 -15.48 11.94
N ARG A 211 -6.72 -14.47 12.46
CA ARG A 211 -6.25 -14.45 13.85
C ARG A 211 -6.67 -13.15 14.51
N GLY A 212 -7.27 -13.26 15.69
CA GLY A 212 -7.49 -12.12 16.56
C GLY A 212 -6.20 -11.65 17.23
N ALA A 213 -6.22 -10.46 17.83
CA ALA A 213 -5.05 -9.90 18.51
C ALA A 213 -4.54 -10.82 19.64
N ASP A 214 -5.43 -11.51 20.33
CA ASP A 214 -5.11 -12.50 21.39
C ASP A 214 -4.21 -13.63 20.88
N LYS A 215 -4.39 -14.06 19.62
CA LYS A 215 -3.62 -15.16 19.02
C LYS A 215 -2.21 -14.77 18.61
N ILE A 216 -2.01 -13.51 18.25
CA ILE A 216 -0.73 -13.01 17.70
C ILE A 216 0.09 -12.24 18.73
N THR A 217 -0.43 -12.02 19.94
CA THR A 217 0.26 -11.27 21.01
C THR A 217 0.82 -12.22 22.05
N SER A 218 2.05 -11.99 22.47
CA SER A 218 2.65 -12.58 23.67
C SER A 218 2.92 -11.48 24.68
N TRP A 219 2.87 -11.80 25.98
CA TRP A 219 3.09 -10.88 27.07
C TRP A 219 4.34 -11.28 27.84
N ASP A 220 5.23 -10.32 28.05
CA ASP A 220 6.49 -10.45 28.79
C ASP A 220 7.47 -11.48 28.17
N GLN A 221 7.04 -12.71 27.93
CA GLN A 221 7.84 -13.75 27.27
C GLN A 221 7.11 -14.29 26.04
N PHE A 222 7.87 -14.74 25.02
CA PHE A 222 7.29 -15.30 23.81
C PHE A 222 6.46 -16.55 24.13
N GLY A 223 5.20 -16.55 23.69
CA GLY A 223 4.25 -17.63 23.94
C GLY A 223 3.31 -17.39 25.13
N GLU A 224 3.66 -16.53 26.06
CA GLU A 224 2.79 -16.17 27.18
C GLU A 224 1.53 -15.44 26.69
N LYS A 225 0.36 -15.89 27.11
CA LYS A 225 -0.94 -15.37 26.66
C LYS A 225 -1.72 -14.75 27.83
N ARG A 226 -2.46 -13.68 27.52
CA ARG A 226 -3.49 -13.12 28.42
C ARG A 226 -4.82 -13.13 27.72
N THR A 227 -5.88 -13.40 28.45
CA THR A 227 -7.25 -13.29 27.95
C THR A 227 -7.66 -11.81 27.97
N PRO A 228 -8.33 -11.32 26.93
CA PRO A 228 -8.85 -9.95 26.87
C PRO A 228 -9.86 -9.67 27.97
#